data_738a99b319f494c2e6b0a012c30524a4
#
_entry.id   738a99b319f494c2e6b0a012c30524a4
#
_cell.length_a   1.000
_cell.length_b   1.000
_cell.length_c   1.000
_cell.angle_alpha   90.00
_cell.angle_beta   90.00
_cell.angle_gamma   90.00
#
_symmetry.space_group_name_H-M   'P 1'
#
loop_
_entity.id
_entity.type
_entity.pdbx_description
1 polymer ?
#
loop_
_entity_poly.entity_id
_entity_poly.type
_entity_poly.pdbx_seq_one_letter_code
_entity_poly.pdbx_strand_id
1 'polypeptide(L)'
;INFSSIDYVFNCLPNENLHKRSDLLKSDVSIIDLSVDFRLDDKNDYENWYGFKHGNFEVNDEFQYGLTEFNRNKIKKCKHIANPGCYATSILIPLIELIKQNAIKTDDIVIDSKSGYSGAGKTKGKKELIKEVNENIRTYGIGDHKHIAEINQELSKIKNIQTEVFFAANILPVERGILSNIYIDTNEVSQNDIYDILQKRFNDEHFIQLLPMNEIPSSREVVGTNNLVIGLKKGYKENKLCIVSVIDNLVKGAAGQAVQN
;
A
#
# COMPACT_ATOMS: atom_id res chain seq x y z
N ILE A 1 21.87 -6.34 -21.30
CA ILE A 1 22.22 -7.05 -20.04
C ILE A 1 22.08 -8.53 -20.34
N ASN A 2 23.04 -9.34 -19.94
CA ASN A 2 22.93 -10.81 -20.00
C ASN A 2 22.24 -11.27 -18.70
N PHE A 3 21.04 -11.81 -18.81
CA PHE A 3 20.25 -12.27 -17.66
C PHE A 3 20.54 -13.72 -17.25
N SER A 4 21.36 -14.47 -17.99
CA SER A 4 21.59 -15.91 -17.73
C SER A 4 22.21 -16.26 -16.38
N SER A 5 22.74 -15.28 -15.65
CA SER A 5 23.34 -15.45 -14.32
C SER A 5 22.63 -14.65 -13.23
N ILE A 6 21.39 -14.23 -13.49
CA ILE A 6 20.59 -13.41 -12.57
C ILE A 6 19.32 -14.17 -12.23
N ASP A 7 19.05 -14.36 -10.94
CA ASP A 7 17.82 -14.99 -10.46
C ASP A 7 16.69 -13.96 -10.29
N TYR A 8 17.00 -12.76 -9.76
CA TYR A 8 16.03 -11.73 -9.43
C TYR A 8 16.43 -10.36 -9.95
N VAL A 9 15.44 -9.61 -10.43
CA VAL A 9 15.57 -8.20 -10.80
C VAL A 9 14.58 -7.37 -10.00
N PHE A 10 15.06 -6.41 -9.22
CA PHE A 10 14.24 -5.38 -8.62
C PHE A 10 14.09 -4.22 -9.61
N ASN A 11 12.91 -4.08 -10.19
CA ASN A 11 12.61 -2.98 -11.11
C ASN A 11 12.30 -1.71 -10.31
N CYS A 12 13.19 -0.73 -10.40
CA CYS A 12 13.03 0.60 -9.82
C CYS A 12 12.99 1.70 -10.90
N LEU A 13 12.70 1.32 -12.14
CA LEU A 13 12.51 2.28 -13.23
C LEU A 13 11.25 3.12 -12.98
N PRO A 14 11.19 4.34 -13.54
CA PRO A 14 9.95 5.10 -13.55
C PRO A 14 8.81 4.30 -14.17
N ASN A 15 7.56 4.62 -13.77
CA ASN A 15 6.36 4.06 -14.39
C ASN A 15 6.41 4.10 -15.92
N GLU A 16 5.71 3.25 -16.61
CA GLU A 16 5.69 3.05 -18.06
C GLU A 16 6.97 2.45 -18.67
N ASN A 17 7.91 2.03 -17.88
CA ASN A 17 9.17 1.53 -18.44
C ASN A 17 9.26 0.01 -18.44
N LEU A 18 8.76 -0.67 -17.42
CA LEU A 18 8.88 -2.12 -17.35
C LEU A 18 8.03 -2.81 -18.42
N HIS A 19 6.78 -2.38 -18.60
CA HIS A 19 5.92 -2.97 -19.64
C HIS A 19 6.43 -2.79 -21.09
N LYS A 20 7.44 -1.93 -21.32
CA LYS A 20 8.10 -1.76 -22.61
C LYS A 20 9.35 -2.65 -22.75
N ARG A 21 9.74 -3.37 -21.69
CA ARG A 21 10.95 -4.20 -21.64
C ARG A 21 10.64 -5.67 -21.96
N SER A 22 10.20 -5.92 -23.21
CA SER A 22 9.93 -7.30 -23.67
C SER A 22 11.14 -8.23 -23.54
N ASP A 23 12.36 -7.69 -23.58
CA ASP A 23 13.60 -8.45 -23.35
C ASP A 23 13.68 -9.01 -21.93
N LEU A 24 13.25 -8.23 -20.94
CA LEU A 24 13.24 -8.64 -19.53
C LEU A 24 12.02 -9.51 -19.21
N LEU A 25 10.83 -9.12 -19.66
CA LEU A 25 9.58 -9.84 -19.41
C LEU A 25 9.58 -11.26 -19.99
N LYS A 26 10.29 -11.49 -21.13
CA LYS A 26 10.43 -12.81 -21.76
C LYS A 26 11.62 -13.62 -21.26
N SER A 27 12.42 -13.07 -20.35
CA SER A 27 13.56 -13.78 -19.75
C SER A 27 13.10 -14.75 -18.65
N ASP A 28 13.99 -15.64 -18.22
CA ASP A 28 13.71 -16.57 -17.11
C ASP A 28 13.89 -15.94 -15.72
N VAL A 29 14.23 -14.65 -15.66
CA VAL A 29 14.49 -13.92 -14.42
C VAL A 29 13.18 -13.62 -13.69
N SER A 30 13.16 -13.79 -12.37
CA SER A 30 12.06 -13.32 -11.53
C SER A 30 12.14 -11.80 -11.33
N ILE A 31 11.02 -11.10 -11.52
CA ILE A 31 10.95 -9.64 -11.42
C ILE A 31 10.15 -9.24 -10.20
N ILE A 32 10.71 -8.36 -9.38
CA ILE A 32 9.99 -7.65 -8.33
C ILE A 32 9.83 -6.20 -8.79
N ASP A 33 8.63 -5.82 -9.20
CA ASP A 33 8.33 -4.52 -9.79
C ASP A 33 7.86 -3.52 -8.73
N LEU A 34 8.59 -2.42 -8.53
CA LEU A 34 8.22 -1.32 -7.65
C LEU A 34 7.46 -0.21 -8.40
N SER A 35 7.29 -0.31 -9.72
CA SER A 35 6.48 0.63 -10.50
C SER A 35 4.97 0.32 -10.37
N VAL A 36 4.14 1.04 -11.10
CA VAL A 36 2.70 0.78 -11.15
C VAL A 36 2.30 -0.18 -12.27
N ASP A 37 3.27 -0.61 -13.10
CA ASP A 37 2.99 -1.18 -14.41
C ASP A 37 2.16 -2.46 -14.37
N PHE A 38 2.26 -3.26 -13.29
CA PHE A 38 1.57 -4.55 -13.17
C PHE A 38 0.75 -4.69 -11.88
N ARG A 39 0.30 -3.56 -11.27
CA ARG A 39 -0.50 -3.60 -10.03
C ARG A 39 -1.98 -3.80 -10.25
N LEU A 40 -2.52 -3.36 -11.40
CA LEU A 40 -3.95 -3.43 -11.69
C LEU A 40 -4.27 -4.61 -12.60
N ASP A 41 -5.38 -5.31 -12.31
CA ASP A 41 -5.80 -6.49 -13.04
C ASP A 41 -6.53 -6.15 -14.34
N ASP A 42 -7.12 -4.94 -14.45
CA ASP A 42 -7.83 -4.49 -15.63
C ASP A 42 -7.01 -3.45 -16.42
N LYS A 43 -6.91 -3.67 -17.73
CA LYS A 43 -6.16 -2.78 -18.63
C LYS A 43 -6.78 -1.41 -18.76
N ASN A 44 -8.11 -1.31 -18.77
CA ASN A 44 -8.80 -0.03 -18.90
C ASN A 44 -8.64 0.79 -17.62
N ASP A 45 -8.71 0.13 -16.46
CA ASP A 45 -8.43 0.78 -15.17
C ASP A 45 -7.00 1.28 -15.12
N TYR A 46 -6.02 0.50 -15.58
CA TYR A 46 -4.64 0.95 -15.69
C TYR A 46 -4.52 2.21 -16.57
N GLU A 47 -5.09 2.17 -17.77
CA GLU A 47 -5.00 3.28 -18.71
C GLU A 47 -5.75 4.54 -18.21
N ASN A 48 -6.89 4.37 -17.55
CA ASN A 48 -7.67 5.47 -16.99
C ASN A 48 -6.98 6.14 -15.79
N TRP A 49 -6.47 5.35 -14.85
CA TRP A 49 -5.89 5.87 -13.61
C TRP A 49 -4.45 6.36 -13.77
N TYR A 50 -3.67 5.72 -14.62
CA TYR A 50 -2.27 6.10 -14.81
C TYR A 50 -2.05 7.00 -16.03
N GLY A 51 -2.98 7.03 -16.99
CA GLY A 51 -2.93 7.89 -18.17
C GLY A 51 -1.99 7.38 -19.28
N PHE A 52 -1.60 6.11 -19.22
CA PHE A 52 -0.66 5.50 -20.17
C PHE A 52 -1.25 4.26 -20.81
N LYS A 53 -0.87 3.98 -22.06
CA LYS A 53 -1.21 2.70 -22.71
C LYS A 53 -0.25 1.61 -22.25
N HIS A 54 -0.79 0.49 -21.78
CA HIS A 54 0.01 -0.66 -21.39
C HIS A 54 0.46 -1.46 -22.61
N GLY A 55 1.77 -1.60 -22.80
CA GLY A 55 2.36 -2.21 -23.99
C GLY A 55 2.45 -3.74 -24.00
N ASN A 56 2.37 -4.38 -22.84
CA ASN A 56 2.48 -5.85 -22.66
C ASN A 56 1.54 -6.34 -21.57
N PHE A 57 0.25 -6.01 -21.68
CA PHE A 57 -0.74 -6.39 -20.65
C PHE A 57 -1.02 -7.90 -20.64
N GLU A 58 -0.70 -8.60 -21.71
CA GLU A 58 -0.83 -10.07 -21.83
C GLU A 58 -0.01 -10.86 -20.81
N VAL A 59 1.04 -10.25 -20.24
CA VAL A 59 1.83 -10.89 -19.17
C VAL A 59 1.42 -10.45 -17.76
N ASN A 60 0.35 -9.68 -17.62
CA ASN A 60 -0.10 -9.16 -16.33
C ASN A 60 -0.43 -10.28 -15.34
N ASP A 61 -1.03 -11.37 -15.81
CA ASP A 61 -1.40 -12.52 -14.97
C ASP A 61 -0.18 -13.28 -14.41
N GLU A 62 1.02 -13.04 -14.93
CA GLU A 62 2.27 -13.59 -14.37
C GLU A 62 2.74 -12.81 -13.13
N PHE A 63 2.17 -11.63 -12.87
CA PHE A 63 2.51 -10.79 -11.74
C PHE A 63 1.55 -11.00 -10.57
N GLN A 64 2.08 -11.43 -9.44
CA GLN A 64 1.31 -11.53 -8.20
C GLN A 64 1.43 -10.24 -7.41
N TYR A 65 0.29 -9.69 -6.97
CA TYR A 65 0.30 -8.54 -6.05
C TYR A 65 1.02 -8.87 -4.74
N GLY A 66 2.10 -8.14 -4.47
CA GLY A 66 3.11 -8.42 -3.47
C GLY A 66 2.78 -7.92 -2.07
N LEU A 67 1.59 -8.21 -1.55
CA LEU A 67 1.25 -7.98 -0.15
C LEU A 67 1.46 -9.28 0.63
N THR A 68 2.71 -9.51 1.08
CA THR A 68 3.19 -10.79 1.65
C THR A 68 2.27 -11.34 2.74
N GLU A 69 1.79 -10.48 3.64
CA GLU A 69 0.97 -10.87 4.78
C GLU A 69 -0.32 -11.57 4.36
N PHE A 70 -0.84 -11.29 3.18
CA PHE A 70 -2.07 -11.89 2.65
C PHE A 70 -1.84 -12.84 1.49
N ASN A 71 -0.76 -12.65 0.73
CA ASN A 71 -0.50 -13.37 -0.52
C ASN A 71 0.70 -14.34 -0.46
N ARG A 72 1.28 -14.61 0.73
CA ARG A 72 2.50 -15.42 0.90
C ARG A 72 2.54 -16.71 0.09
N ASN A 73 1.45 -17.48 0.12
CA ASN A 73 1.37 -18.76 -0.60
C ASN A 73 1.28 -18.61 -2.13
N LYS A 74 0.75 -17.51 -2.62
CA LYS A 74 0.71 -17.17 -4.04
C LYS A 74 2.08 -16.65 -4.49
N ILE A 75 2.69 -15.75 -3.70
CA ILE A 75 4.03 -15.19 -3.93
C ILE A 75 5.08 -16.29 -4.07
N LYS A 76 5.06 -17.31 -3.21
CA LYS A 76 5.98 -18.47 -3.30
C LYS A 76 5.88 -19.25 -4.61
N LYS A 77 4.82 -19.11 -5.37
CA LYS A 77 4.53 -19.87 -6.59
C LYS A 77 4.55 -19.01 -7.85
N CYS A 78 4.61 -17.71 -7.73
CA CYS A 78 4.61 -16.82 -8.88
C CYS A 78 6.03 -16.58 -9.39
N LYS A 79 6.13 -16.18 -10.66
CA LYS A 79 7.39 -15.80 -11.30
C LYS A 79 7.71 -14.33 -11.05
N HIS A 80 6.70 -13.48 -11.10
CA HIS A 80 6.87 -12.04 -10.97
C HIS A 80 5.99 -11.46 -9.87
N ILE A 81 6.42 -10.35 -9.30
CA ILE A 81 5.73 -9.68 -8.19
C ILE A 81 5.51 -8.20 -8.54
N ALA A 82 4.26 -7.76 -8.46
CA ALA A 82 3.90 -6.35 -8.45
C ALA A 82 3.91 -5.84 -7.00
N ASN A 83 4.94 -5.11 -6.63
CA ASN A 83 5.10 -4.61 -5.26
C ASN A 83 4.10 -3.47 -4.99
N PRO A 84 3.37 -3.50 -3.86
CA PRO A 84 2.37 -2.49 -3.53
C PRO A 84 2.91 -1.07 -3.46
N GLY A 85 2.05 -0.09 -3.69
CA GLY A 85 2.32 1.30 -3.37
C GLY A 85 2.37 1.55 -1.87
N CYS A 86 3.13 2.57 -1.43
CA CYS A 86 3.37 2.82 -0.02
C CYS A 86 2.08 3.12 0.77
N TYR A 87 1.18 3.95 0.24
CA TYR A 87 -0.12 4.18 0.88
C TYR A 87 -0.97 2.91 0.85
N ALA A 88 -0.98 2.17 -0.26
CA ALA A 88 -1.73 0.93 -0.37
C ALA A 88 -1.29 -0.08 0.70
N THR A 89 0.02 -0.26 0.92
CA THR A 89 0.53 -1.13 1.99
C THR A 89 0.02 -0.69 3.37
N SER A 90 0.08 0.61 3.69
CA SER A 90 -0.34 1.13 5.00
C SER A 90 -1.84 0.99 5.26
N ILE A 91 -2.65 0.96 4.20
CA ILE A 91 -4.11 0.96 4.25
C ILE A 91 -4.67 -0.46 4.16
N LEU A 92 -4.17 -1.26 3.23
CA LEU A 92 -4.70 -2.60 2.96
C LEU A 92 -4.43 -3.56 4.12
N ILE A 93 -3.24 -3.51 4.73
CA ILE A 93 -2.89 -4.42 5.81
C ILE A 93 -3.91 -4.37 6.95
N PRO A 94 -4.28 -3.23 7.54
CA PRO A 94 -5.28 -3.21 8.60
C PRO A 94 -6.72 -3.46 8.14
N LEU A 95 -7.07 -3.23 6.86
CA LEU A 95 -8.46 -3.31 6.39
C LEU A 95 -8.87 -4.70 5.89
N ILE A 96 -7.97 -5.41 5.20
CA ILE A 96 -8.33 -6.66 4.49
C ILE A 96 -9.00 -7.67 5.43
N GLU A 97 -8.41 -7.94 6.60
CA GLU A 97 -8.98 -8.93 7.52
C GLU A 97 -10.31 -8.47 8.11
N LEU A 98 -10.46 -7.19 8.42
CA LEU A 98 -11.72 -6.65 8.95
C LEU A 98 -12.87 -6.76 7.94
N ILE A 99 -12.61 -6.48 6.66
CA ILE A 99 -13.59 -6.66 5.59
C ILE A 99 -13.92 -8.14 5.41
N LYS A 100 -12.90 -9.01 5.41
CA LYS A 100 -13.07 -10.46 5.28
C LYS A 100 -13.96 -11.03 6.37
N GLN A 101 -13.81 -10.58 7.61
CA GLN A 101 -14.61 -10.98 8.77
C GLN A 101 -15.96 -10.25 8.87
N ASN A 102 -16.28 -9.37 7.93
CA ASN A 102 -17.49 -8.53 7.95
C ASN A 102 -17.59 -7.64 9.20
N ALA A 103 -16.46 -7.23 9.74
CA ALA A 103 -16.41 -6.46 10.98
C ALA A 103 -16.64 -4.96 10.77
N ILE A 104 -16.46 -4.47 9.54
CA ILE A 104 -16.60 -3.05 9.19
C ILE A 104 -17.48 -2.87 7.95
N LYS A 105 -18.09 -1.70 7.83
CA LYS A 105 -18.79 -1.27 6.62
C LYS A 105 -17.79 -0.90 5.53
N THR A 106 -18.15 -1.14 4.28
CA THR A 106 -17.29 -0.89 3.12
C THR A 106 -17.73 0.31 2.28
N ASP A 107 -18.85 0.92 2.60
CA ASP A 107 -19.47 2.03 1.88
C ASP A 107 -19.11 3.43 2.40
N ASP A 108 -18.36 3.53 3.51
CA ASP A 108 -17.96 4.80 4.12
C ASP A 108 -16.56 4.70 4.75
N ILE A 109 -15.57 4.29 3.96
CA ILE A 109 -14.18 4.25 4.42
C ILE A 109 -13.49 5.56 4.02
N VAL A 110 -13.15 6.38 5.02
CA VAL A 110 -12.44 7.66 4.83
C VAL A 110 -11.01 7.52 5.30
N ILE A 111 -10.06 7.89 4.45
CA ILE A 111 -8.64 7.75 4.70
C ILE A 111 -7.95 9.10 4.50
N ASP A 112 -7.30 9.57 5.56
CA ASP A 112 -6.50 10.79 5.54
C ASP A 112 -5.06 10.45 5.89
N SER A 113 -4.20 10.36 4.86
CA SER A 113 -2.81 9.92 4.98
C SER A 113 -1.82 11.08 4.90
N LYS A 114 -0.81 11.03 5.75
CA LYS A 114 0.29 11.98 5.82
C LYS A 114 1.58 11.27 5.41
N SER A 115 2.34 11.85 4.49
CA SER A 115 3.63 11.29 4.03
C SER A 115 4.74 12.31 4.13
N GLY A 116 5.93 11.83 4.47
CA GLY A 116 7.14 12.60 4.27
C GLY A 116 7.40 12.88 2.79
N TYR A 117 8.14 13.94 2.50
CA TYR A 117 8.40 14.42 1.12
C TYR A 117 9.21 13.43 0.26
N SER A 118 9.91 12.48 0.85
CA SER A 118 10.61 11.43 0.08
C SER A 118 9.65 10.53 -0.72
N GLY A 119 8.35 10.49 -0.38
CA GLY A 119 7.31 9.79 -1.13
C GLY A 119 6.98 10.39 -2.49
N ALA A 120 7.35 11.65 -2.74
CA ALA A 120 7.15 12.32 -4.02
C ALA A 120 8.04 11.79 -5.16
N GLY A 121 8.93 10.82 -4.88
CA GLY A 121 9.85 10.24 -5.85
C GLY A 121 11.00 11.17 -6.23
N LYS A 122 11.70 10.81 -7.32
CA LYS A 122 12.91 11.55 -7.80
C LYS A 122 12.61 12.60 -8.88
N THR A 123 11.37 12.89 -9.17
CA THR A 123 10.97 13.82 -10.25
C THR A 123 11.38 15.27 -9.98
N LYS A 124 11.50 15.65 -8.71
CA LYS A 124 12.05 16.94 -8.28
C LYS A 124 13.35 16.73 -7.52
N GLY A 125 14.28 17.63 -7.63
CA GLY A 125 15.52 17.62 -6.85
C GLY A 125 15.22 17.70 -5.33
N LYS A 126 16.00 17.02 -4.49
CA LYS A 126 15.79 17.03 -3.02
C LYS A 126 15.71 18.44 -2.45
N LYS A 127 16.53 19.37 -2.95
CA LYS A 127 16.52 20.78 -2.51
C LYS A 127 15.23 21.51 -2.87
N GLU A 128 14.66 21.24 -4.03
CA GLU A 128 13.39 21.84 -4.47
C GLU A 128 12.22 21.30 -3.66
N LEU A 129 12.19 19.99 -3.39
CA LEU A 129 11.18 19.35 -2.54
C LEU A 129 11.23 19.91 -1.11
N ILE A 130 12.42 20.01 -0.51
CA ILE A 130 12.58 20.57 0.83
C ILE A 130 12.07 22.02 0.86
N LYS A 131 12.41 22.84 -0.13
CA LYS A 131 11.97 24.23 -0.24
C LYS A 131 10.45 24.35 -0.38
N GLU A 132 9.82 23.41 -1.15
CA GLU A 132 8.36 23.38 -1.36
C GLU A 132 7.59 23.01 -0.08
N VAL A 133 8.15 22.11 0.73
CA VAL A 133 7.48 21.62 1.96
C VAL A 133 7.93 22.31 3.23
N ASN A 134 8.92 23.22 3.16
CA ASN A 134 9.39 23.91 4.35
C ASN A 134 8.26 24.75 4.97
N GLU A 135 7.93 24.46 6.24
CA GLU A 135 6.82 25.10 6.98
C GLU A 135 5.46 25.02 6.26
N ASN A 136 5.28 24.01 5.37
CA ASN A 136 4.09 23.85 4.56
C ASN A 136 3.54 22.44 4.66
N ILE A 137 2.22 22.33 4.82
CA ILE A 137 1.45 21.08 4.72
C ILE A 137 0.52 21.22 3.51
N ARG A 138 0.60 20.28 2.57
CA ARG A 138 -0.22 20.34 1.37
C ARG A 138 -0.97 19.04 1.16
N THR A 139 -2.29 19.15 0.99
CA THR A 139 -3.13 18.04 0.53
C THR A 139 -3.06 17.94 -0.99
N TYR A 140 -3.05 16.72 -1.51
CA TYR A 140 -3.07 16.42 -2.95
C TYR A 140 -3.79 15.11 -3.23
N GLY A 141 -4.17 14.90 -4.48
CA GLY A 141 -4.74 13.63 -4.96
C GLY A 141 -6.07 13.26 -4.30
N ILE A 142 -6.91 14.23 -3.95
CA ILE A 142 -8.27 13.94 -3.44
C ILE A 142 -9.12 13.45 -4.60
N GLY A 143 -9.53 12.17 -4.54
CA GLY A 143 -10.38 11.55 -5.56
C GLY A 143 -9.65 11.12 -6.85
N ASP A 144 -8.36 11.51 -7.04
CA ASP A 144 -7.60 11.21 -8.25
C ASP A 144 -6.18 10.65 -7.99
N HIS A 145 -5.86 10.35 -6.73
CA HIS A 145 -4.57 9.74 -6.38
C HIS A 145 -4.45 8.33 -6.95
N LYS A 146 -3.36 8.02 -7.62
CA LYS A 146 -3.12 6.74 -8.32
C LYS A 146 -3.25 5.50 -7.43
N HIS A 147 -2.98 5.60 -6.14
CA HIS A 147 -3.16 4.48 -5.20
C HIS A 147 -4.64 4.16 -4.90
N ILE A 148 -5.60 5.05 -5.24
CA ILE A 148 -7.04 4.77 -5.04
C ILE A 148 -7.45 3.54 -5.85
N ALA A 149 -7.03 3.45 -7.12
CA ALA A 149 -7.33 2.31 -7.98
C ALA A 149 -6.83 1.00 -7.37
N GLU A 150 -5.58 1.01 -6.90
CA GLU A 150 -4.93 -0.15 -6.27
C GLU A 150 -5.65 -0.56 -4.98
N ILE A 151 -5.99 0.39 -4.12
CA ILE A 151 -6.69 0.15 -2.85
C ILE A 151 -8.10 -0.41 -3.12
N ASN A 152 -8.87 0.25 -3.97
CA ASN A 152 -10.24 -0.15 -4.31
C ASN A 152 -10.26 -1.55 -4.94
N GLN A 153 -9.34 -1.84 -5.87
CA GLN A 153 -9.21 -3.16 -6.47
C GLN A 153 -8.99 -4.25 -5.41
N GLU A 154 -7.98 -4.08 -4.56
CA GLU A 154 -7.63 -5.11 -3.58
C GLU A 154 -8.71 -5.29 -2.51
N LEU A 155 -9.38 -4.23 -2.07
CA LEU A 155 -10.50 -4.34 -1.13
C LEU A 155 -11.72 -4.99 -1.78
N SER A 156 -12.03 -4.66 -3.03
CA SER A 156 -13.17 -5.23 -3.77
C SER A 156 -13.02 -6.74 -4.02
N LYS A 157 -11.80 -7.23 -4.23
CA LYS A 157 -11.51 -8.66 -4.39
C LYS A 157 -11.89 -9.52 -3.19
N ILE A 158 -11.94 -8.95 -1.97
CA ILE A 158 -12.09 -9.74 -0.73
C ILE A 158 -13.42 -10.47 -0.69
N LYS A 159 -14.51 -9.81 -1.05
CA LYS A 159 -15.88 -10.34 -1.04
C LYS A 159 -16.57 -10.25 -2.39
N ASN A 160 -15.85 -9.87 -3.42
CA ASN A 160 -16.42 -9.53 -4.72
C ASN A 160 -17.52 -8.46 -4.61
N ILE A 161 -17.29 -7.47 -3.74
CA ILE A 161 -18.16 -6.32 -3.51
C ILE A 161 -17.38 -5.07 -3.87
N GLN A 162 -17.93 -4.25 -4.77
CA GLN A 162 -17.32 -2.96 -5.11
C GLN A 162 -17.11 -2.13 -3.83
N THR A 163 -15.87 -1.78 -3.58
CA THR A 163 -15.45 -1.00 -2.41
C THR A 163 -14.70 0.22 -2.90
N GLU A 164 -15.18 1.40 -2.53
CA GLU A 164 -14.56 2.67 -2.87
C GLU A 164 -14.19 3.41 -1.60
N VAL A 165 -12.96 3.89 -1.54
CA VAL A 165 -12.49 4.67 -0.39
C VAL A 165 -12.45 6.16 -0.73
N PHE A 166 -12.80 7.01 0.23
CA PHE A 166 -12.49 8.43 0.15
C PHE A 166 -11.06 8.64 0.67
N PHE A 167 -10.13 8.99 -0.22
CA PHE A 167 -8.72 9.10 0.11
C PHE A 167 -8.18 10.52 -0.09
N ALA A 168 -7.52 11.05 0.94
CA ALA A 168 -6.78 12.30 0.88
C ALA A 168 -5.31 12.06 1.29
N ALA A 169 -4.38 12.44 0.42
CA ALA A 169 -2.96 12.38 0.70
C ALA A 169 -2.43 13.76 1.09
N ASN A 170 -1.58 13.81 2.12
CA ASN A 170 -0.92 15.03 2.57
C ASN A 170 0.58 14.85 2.56
N ILE A 171 1.30 15.86 2.13
CA ILE A 171 2.76 15.93 2.24
C ILE A 171 3.14 16.84 3.39
N LEU A 172 4.05 16.35 4.22
CA LEU A 172 4.53 17.02 5.44
C LEU A 172 5.99 17.42 5.31
N PRO A 173 6.47 18.42 6.09
CA PRO A 173 7.87 18.85 6.13
C PRO A 173 8.75 17.88 6.93
N VAL A 174 8.57 16.57 6.74
CA VAL A 174 9.41 15.51 7.28
C VAL A 174 9.94 14.66 6.13
N GLU A 175 11.12 14.06 6.27
CA GLU A 175 11.73 13.32 5.17
C GLU A 175 11.01 11.99 4.91
N ARG A 176 10.76 11.22 5.96
CA ARG A 176 10.24 9.83 5.87
C ARG A 176 9.06 9.60 6.79
N GLY A 177 8.34 8.56 6.48
CA GLY A 177 7.22 8.04 7.24
C GLY A 177 5.89 8.32 6.56
N ILE A 178 4.98 7.36 6.69
CA ILE A 178 3.56 7.51 6.39
C ILE A 178 2.79 7.27 7.68
N LEU A 179 1.78 8.12 7.92
CA LEU A 179 0.75 7.93 8.92
C LEU A 179 -0.59 7.99 8.22
N SER A 180 -1.35 6.92 8.24
CA SER A 180 -2.69 6.82 7.66
C SER A 180 -3.72 6.76 8.78
N ASN A 181 -4.58 7.77 8.87
CA ASN A 181 -5.79 7.73 9.67
C ASN A 181 -6.92 7.17 8.82
N ILE A 182 -7.46 6.02 9.23
CA ILE A 182 -8.52 5.30 8.53
C ILE A 182 -9.76 5.35 9.42
N TYR A 183 -10.76 6.09 9.01
CA TYR A 183 -12.03 6.26 9.72
C TYR A 183 -13.04 5.28 9.14
N ILE A 184 -13.61 4.45 10.01
CA ILE A 184 -14.53 3.38 9.62
C ILE A 184 -15.74 3.30 10.54
N ASP A 185 -16.81 2.71 10.01
CA ASP A 185 -17.96 2.25 10.78
C ASP A 185 -17.89 0.75 10.98
N THR A 186 -18.15 0.30 12.23
CA THR A 186 -18.22 -1.13 12.52
C THR A 186 -19.59 -1.70 12.21
N ASN A 187 -19.67 -2.98 11.86
CA ASN A 187 -20.91 -3.74 11.63
C ASN A 187 -21.40 -4.39 12.94
N GLU A 188 -21.92 -3.58 13.87
CA GLU A 188 -22.41 -4.06 15.18
C GLU A 188 -21.36 -4.88 15.98
N VAL A 189 -20.09 -4.69 15.65
CA VAL A 189 -18.94 -5.35 16.24
C VAL A 189 -18.27 -4.37 17.20
N SER A 190 -17.95 -4.82 18.40
CA SER A 190 -17.29 -3.96 19.39
C SER A 190 -15.84 -3.64 19.01
N GLN A 191 -15.29 -2.59 19.59
CA GLN A 191 -13.88 -2.25 19.42
C GLN A 191 -12.95 -3.39 19.91
N ASN A 192 -13.35 -4.12 20.96
CA ASN A 192 -12.58 -5.26 21.45
C ASN A 192 -12.56 -6.40 20.43
N ASP A 193 -13.69 -6.69 19.80
CA ASP A 193 -13.75 -7.72 18.75
C ASP A 193 -12.89 -7.33 17.54
N ILE A 194 -12.88 -6.05 17.16
CA ILE A 194 -11.98 -5.53 16.09
C ILE A 194 -10.52 -5.76 16.48
N TYR A 195 -10.16 -5.46 17.72
CA TYR A 195 -8.81 -5.68 18.24
C TYR A 195 -8.45 -7.17 18.19
N ASP A 196 -9.31 -8.04 18.67
CA ASP A 196 -9.09 -9.48 18.70
C ASP A 196 -8.94 -10.09 17.30
N ILE A 197 -9.72 -9.61 16.33
CA ILE A 197 -9.59 -9.99 14.91
C ILE A 197 -8.20 -9.65 14.41
N LEU A 198 -7.73 -8.42 14.62
CA LEU A 198 -6.41 -7.97 14.15
C LEU A 198 -5.28 -8.66 14.92
N GLN A 199 -5.41 -8.83 16.24
CA GLN A 199 -4.43 -9.53 17.06
C GLN A 199 -4.27 -10.98 16.59
N LYS A 200 -5.37 -11.71 16.42
CA LYS A 200 -5.35 -13.08 15.91
C LYS A 200 -4.74 -13.16 14.52
N ARG A 201 -5.02 -12.18 13.65
CA ARG A 201 -4.51 -12.17 12.27
C ARG A 201 -3.01 -11.92 12.22
N PHE A 202 -2.50 -11.03 13.06
CA PHE A 202 -1.13 -10.55 12.95
C PHE A 202 -0.16 -11.08 14.02
N ASN A 203 -0.63 -11.93 14.93
CA ASN A 203 0.20 -12.48 16.01
C ASN A 203 1.50 -13.14 15.51
N ASP A 204 1.45 -13.79 14.36
CA ASP A 204 2.60 -14.50 13.75
C ASP A 204 3.26 -13.72 12.60
N GLU A 205 2.88 -12.45 12.38
CA GLU A 205 3.45 -11.61 11.33
C GLU A 205 4.59 -10.75 11.86
N HIS A 206 5.82 -11.13 11.55
CA HIS A 206 7.03 -10.54 12.10
C HIS A 206 7.13 -9.01 11.92
N PHE A 207 6.61 -8.48 10.82
CA PHE A 207 6.70 -7.05 10.49
C PHE A 207 5.43 -6.26 10.80
N ILE A 208 4.44 -6.88 11.47
CA ILE A 208 3.20 -6.19 11.86
C ILE A 208 3.13 -6.15 13.37
N GLN A 209 2.95 -4.95 13.91
CA GLN A 209 2.75 -4.74 15.34
C GLN A 209 1.39 -4.08 15.57
N LEU A 210 0.57 -4.69 16.41
CA LEU A 210 -0.66 -4.09 16.93
C LEU A 210 -0.38 -3.56 18.34
N LEU A 211 -0.61 -2.26 18.56
CA LEU A 211 -0.45 -1.65 19.87
C LEU A 211 -1.61 -2.03 20.81
N PRO A 212 -1.41 -1.98 22.12
CA PRO A 212 -2.50 -2.09 23.08
C PRO A 212 -3.64 -1.13 22.76
N MET A 213 -4.87 -1.53 23.18
CA MET A 213 -6.06 -0.72 22.95
C MET A 213 -5.89 0.72 23.40
N ASN A 214 -6.33 1.64 22.53
CA ASN A 214 -6.25 3.09 22.71
C ASN A 214 -4.84 3.71 22.65
N GLU A 215 -3.81 2.94 22.44
CA GLU A 215 -2.48 3.46 22.09
C GLU A 215 -2.40 3.78 20.61
N ILE A 216 -1.72 4.88 20.27
CA ILE A 216 -1.62 5.40 18.91
C ILE A 216 -0.15 5.52 18.53
N PRO A 217 0.26 4.92 17.38
CA PRO A 217 1.65 4.96 16.96
C PRO A 217 2.06 6.31 16.38
N SER A 218 3.36 6.58 16.41
CA SER A 218 4.01 7.68 15.70
C SER A 218 4.84 7.16 14.55
N SER A 219 4.85 7.89 13.42
CA SER A 219 5.64 7.48 12.25
C SER A 219 7.15 7.39 12.54
N ARG A 220 7.66 8.10 13.55
CA ARG A 220 9.07 8.03 13.98
C ARG A 220 9.48 6.63 14.46
N GLU A 221 8.54 5.87 15.02
CA GLU A 221 8.81 4.53 15.57
C GLU A 221 9.18 3.50 14.50
N VAL A 222 8.78 3.75 13.26
CA VAL A 222 8.97 2.81 12.14
C VAL A 222 9.99 3.29 11.10
N VAL A 223 10.46 4.54 11.18
CA VAL A 223 11.45 5.07 10.23
C VAL A 223 12.73 4.23 10.26
N GLY A 224 13.16 3.78 9.07
CA GLY A 224 14.33 2.90 8.88
C GLY A 224 14.05 1.42 9.12
N THR A 225 12.81 1.03 9.43
CA THR A 225 12.42 -0.37 9.66
C THR A 225 11.44 -0.88 8.61
N ASN A 226 11.30 -2.22 8.49
CA ASN A 226 10.27 -2.86 7.66
C ASN A 226 8.95 -3.10 8.44
N ASN A 227 8.77 -2.43 9.57
CA ASN A 227 7.58 -2.61 10.41
C ASN A 227 6.42 -1.74 9.94
N LEU A 228 5.22 -2.29 10.12
CA LEU A 228 3.96 -1.57 10.12
C LEU A 228 3.38 -1.65 11.53
N VAL A 229 3.03 -0.52 12.12
CA VAL A 229 2.43 -0.46 13.46
C VAL A 229 1.00 0.06 13.35
N ILE A 230 0.07 -0.64 14.01
CA ILE A 230 -1.35 -0.36 14.02
C ILE A 230 -1.77 0.06 15.42
N GLY A 231 -2.50 1.16 15.52
CA GLY A 231 -3.22 1.58 16.73
C GLY A 231 -4.71 1.73 16.45
N LEU A 232 -5.53 1.47 17.45
CA LEU A 232 -6.98 1.58 17.40
C LEU A 232 -7.47 2.62 18.38
N LYS A 233 -8.34 3.51 17.94
CA LYS A 233 -8.96 4.52 18.80
C LYS A 233 -10.44 4.64 18.52
N LYS A 234 -11.24 4.47 19.58
CA LYS A 234 -12.70 4.67 19.52
C LYS A 234 -13.02 6.15 19.20
N GLY A 235 -13.96 6.35 18.30
CA GLY A 235 -14.55 7.67 18.05
C GLY A 235 -15.57 8.06 19.11
N TYR A 236 -16.20 9.20 18.94
CA TYR A 236 -17.26 9.69 19.87
C TYR A 236 -18.58 8.92 19.77
N LYS A 237 -18.83 8.21 18.66
CA LYS A 237 -19.95 7.28 18.48
C LYS A 237 -19.47 5.85 18.67
N GLU A 238 -20.33 4.98 19.18
CA GLU A 238 -19.96 3.58 19.47
C GLU A 238 -19.50 2.80 18.26
N ASN A 239 -20.11 3.05 17.10
CA ASN A 239 -19.78 2.39 15.84
C ASN A 239 -18.65 3.07 15.06
N LYS A 240 -18.12 4.21 15.50
CA LYS A 240 -17.01 4.90 14.82
C LYS A 240 -15.66 4.51 15.41
N LEU A 241 -14.73 4.12 14.55
CA LEU A 241 -13.36 3.75 14.93
C LEU A 241 -12.36 4.46 14.00
N CYS A 242 -11.25 4.89 14.57
CA CYS A 242 -10.09 5.31 13.80
C CYS A 242 -8.99 4.26 13.95
N ILE A 243 -8.55 3.71 12.84
CA ILE A 243 -7.33 2.89 12.75
C ILE A 243 -6.20 3.83 12.34
N VAL A 244 -5.12 3.85 13.12
CA VAL A 244 -3.91 4.60 12.77
C VAL A 244 -2.84 3.59 12.36
N SER A 245 -2.39 3.67 11.12
CA SER A 245 -1.35 2.80 10.58
C SER A 245 -0.12 3.63 10.22
N VAL A 246 1.07 3.20 10.64
CA VAL A 246 2.33 3.88 10.34
C VAL A 246 3.35 2.94 9.71
N ILE A 247 4.07 3.43 8.71
CA ILE A 247 5.18 2.74 8.04
C ILE A 247 6.29 3.72 7.65
N ASP A 248 7.49 3.21 7.40
CA ASP A 248 8.47 3.93 6.58
C ASP A 248 8.10 3.79 5.09
N ASN A 249 7.83 4.90 4.43
CA ASN A 249 7.39 4.93 3.02
C ASN A 249 8.44 4.39 2.03
N LEU A 250 9.72 4.39 2.37
CA LEU A 250 10.80 3.88 1.53
C LEU A 250 11.22 2.45 1.89
N VAL A 251 10.89 1.97 3.09
CA VAL A 251 11.21 0.60 3.53
C VAL A 251 9.98 -0.27 3.40
N LYS A 252 9.09 -0.35 4.40
CA LYS A 252 7.84 -1.16 4.32
C LYS A 252 6.93 -0.70 3.19
N GLY A 253 6.94 0.58 2.86
CA GLY A 253 6.17 1.13 1.74
C GLY A 253 6.80 0.91 0.35
N ALA A 254 8.03 0.40 0.25
CA ALA A 254 8.73 0.24 -1.03
C ALA A 254 9.77 -0.90 -0.99
N ALA A 255 11.05 -0.58 -0.76
CA ALA A 255 12.15 -1.52 -0.91
C ALA A 255 12.11 -2.67 0.11
N GLY A 256 11.70 -2.41 1.34
CA GLY A 256 11.61 -3.45 2.37
C GLY A 256 10.50 -4.46 2.07
N GLN A 257 9.34 -4.00 1.58
CA GLN A 257 8.27 -4.89 1.12
C GLN A 257 8.72 -5.71 -0.09
N ALA A 258 9.45 -5.11 -1.02
CA ALA A 258 9.97 -5.81 -2.19
C ALA A 258 10.97 -6.92 -1.81
N VAL A 259 11.83 -6.67 -0.83
CA VAL A 259 12.76 -7.69 -0.29
C VAL A 259 12.02 -8.77 0.50
N GLN A 260 10.95 -8.41 1.21
CA GLN A 260 10.13 -9.36 1.96
C GLN A 260 9.37 -10.32 1.04
N ASN A 261 8.89 -9.81 -0.10
CA ASN A 261 8.22 -10.58 -1.13
C ASN A 261 9.16 -11.58 -1.80
#